data_a56811502e3cd5521a2208bd222a3597
#
_entry.id   a56811502e3cd5521a2208bd222a3597
#
_cell.length_a   1.000
_cell.length_b   1.000
_cell.length_c   1.000
_cell.angle_alpha   90.00
_cell.angle_beta   90.00
_cell.angle_gamma   90.00
#
_symmetry.space_group_name_H-M   'P 1'
#
loop_
_entity.id
_entity.type
_entity.pdbx_description
1 polymer ?
#
loop_
_entity_poly.entity_id
_entity_poly.type
_entity_poly.pdbx_seq_one_letter_code
_entity_poly.pdbx_strand_id
1 'polypeptide(L)'
;NDIKLAEYIENKIVENKYSPEAALAAVATSGIEFSTTISVRTLYRYIDNGIFLKLTNKHLPVKGKKKKKNKKVQVQKRAAAGESIENRPDEVATRETFGHWEMDTVKGKQGVTKSCMLVLTERKTRDEIIFKLKDQKAESVVDALDRLERKWGDMFSKVFRSITVDNGVEF
;
A
#
# COMPACT_ATOMS: atom_id res chain seq x y z
N ASN A 1 30.88 19.50 26.30
CA ASN A 1 29.71 18.60 26.39
C ASN A 1 28.69 19.25 27.30
N ASP A 2 27.53 19.66 26.78
CA ASP A 2 26.45 20.23 27.57
C ASP A 2 25.53 19.10 28.10
N ILE A 3 25.82 18.64 29.30
CA ILE A 3 25.09 17.55 29.96
C ILE A 3 23.62 17.98 30.19
N LYS A 4 23.40 19.24 30.58
CA LYS A 4 22.05 19.78 30.83
C LYS A 4 21.17 19.75 29.55
N LEU A 5 21.76 20.10 28.40
CA LEU A 5 21.07 20.03 27.11
C LEU A 5 20.73 18.57 26.77
N ALA A 6 21.68 17.64 26.97
CA ALA A 6 21.46 16.23 26.69
C ALA A 6 20.33 15.64 27.54
N GLU A 7 20.33 15.90 28.84
CA GLU A 7 19.28 15.43 29.77
C GLU A 7 17.92 16.04 29.44
N TYR A 8 17.88 17.31 29.08
CA TYR A 8 16.64 17.98 28.70
C TYR A 8 16.02 17.35 27.44
N ILE A 9 16.83 17.15 26.39
CA ILE A 9 16.41 16.52 25.13
C ILE A 9 15.96 15.06 25.40
N GLU A 10 16.72 14.32 26.17
CA GLU A 10 16.41 12.94 26.52
C GLU A 10 15.06 12.83 27.23
N ASN A 11 14.80 13.68 28.22
CA ASN A 11 13.53 13.75 28.91
C ASN A 11 12.36 14.07 27.97
N LYS A 12 12.52 15.08 27.09
CA LYS A 12 11.47 15.46 26.14
C LYS A 12 11.13 14.32 25.16
N ILE A 13 12.11 13.56 24.70
CA ILE A 13 11.87 12.48 23.74
C ILE A 13 11.40 11.19 24.44
N VAL A 14 12.04 10.80 25.54
CA VAL A 14 11.76 9.53 26.22
C VAL A 14 10.45 9.61 27.01
N GLU A 15 10.28 10.63 27.84
CA GLU A 15 9.12 10.76 28.74
C GLU A 15 7.94 11.46 28.03
N ASN A 16 8.17 12.61 27.42
CA ASN A 16 7.10 13.40 26.79
C ASN A 16 6.77 12.96 25.36
N LYS A 17 7.49 11.98 24.78
CA LYS A 17 7.27 11.44 23.43
C LYS A 17 7.39 12.46 22.30
N TYR A 18 8.18 13.50 22.49
CA TYR A 18 8.45 14.50 21.47
C TYR A 18 9.28 13.91 20.32
N SER A 19 9.07 14.42 19.11
CA SER A 19 10.01 14.17 18.02
C SER A 19 11.32 14.91 18.28
N PRO A 20 12.45 14.50 17.69
CA PRO A 20 13.72 15.23 17.83
C PRO A 20 13.62 16.72 17.46
N GLU A 21 12.86 17.03 16.42
CA GLU A 21 12.60 18.41 15.99
C GLU A 21 11.78 19.19 17.04
N ALA A 22 10.70 18.60 17.57
CA ALA A 22 9.89 19.19 18.61
C ALA A 22 10.68 19.38 19.93
N ALA A 23 11.57 18.44 20.24
CA ALA A 23 12.43 18.56 21.43
C ALA A 23 13.40 19.74 21.30
N LEU A 24 13.99 19.99 20.13
CA LEU A 24 14.85 21.16 19.89
C LEU A 24 14.06 22.46 19.86
N ALA A 25 12.83 22.47 19.34
CA ALA A 25 11.93 23.64 19.43
C ALA A 25 11.60 23.95 20.91
N ALA A 26 11.36 22.92 21.73
CA ALA A 26 11.15 23.10 23.16
C ALA A 26 12.40 23.63 23.89
N VAL A 27 13.60 23.23 23.46
CA VAL A 27 14.85 23.84 23.95
C VAL A 27 14.87 25.34 23.68
N ALA A 28 14.57 25.75 22.46
CA ALA A 28 14.58 27.17 22.06
C ALA A 28 13.56 28.04 22.82
N THR A 29 12.45 27.44 23.26
CA THR A 29 11.36 28.15 23.98
C THR A 29 11.40 27.95 25.49
N SER A 30 12.33 27.17 26.02
CA SER A 30 12.38 26.81 27.45
C SER A 30 12.78 27.96 28.39
N GLY A 31 13.40 29.00 27.88
CA GLY A 31 14.03 30.06 28.68
C GLY A 31 15.29 29.61 29.47
N ILE A 32 15.74 28.38 29.25
CA ILE A 32 16.95 27.82 29.88
C ILE A 32 18.15 28.11 28.98
N GLU A 33 19.20 28.67 29.55
CA GLU A 33 20.47 28.87 28.84
C GLU A 33 21.29 27.56 28.81
N PHE A 34 21.62 27.13 27.59
CA PHE A 34 22.48 25.99 27.32
C PHE A 34 23.78 26.46 26.70
N SER A 35 24.89 25.80 27.03
CA SER A 35 26.22 26.18 26.55
C SER A 35 26.45 25.88 25.07
N THR A 36 25.59 25.03 24.46
CA THR A 36 25.70 24.65 23.04
C THR A 36 24.34 24.55 22.39
N THR A 37 24.31 24.72 21.06
CA THR A 37 23.15 24.48 20.22
C THR A 37 23.48 23.40 19.19
N ILE A 38 22.50 22.54 18.86
CA ILE A 38 22.68 21.49 17.88
C ILE A 38 21.57 21.53 16.85
N SER A 39 21.87 21.12 15.62
CA SER A 39 20.87 20.97 14.59
C SER A 39 20.09 19.65 14.73
N VAL A 40 18.90 19.59 14.14
CA VAL A 40 18.06 18.35 14.09
C VAL A 40 18.87 17.19 13.52
N ARG A 41 19.64 17.43 12.45
CA ARG A 41 20.49 16.41 11.82
C ARG A 41 21.58 15.90 12.76
N THR A 42 22.19 16.79 13.54
CA THR A 42 23.19 16.43 14.54
C THR A 42 22.57 15.59 15.67
N LEU A 43 21.36 15.96 16.11
CA LEU A 43 20.63 15.20 17.13
C LEU A 43 20.35 13.77 16.67
N TYR A 44 19.87 13.58 15.45
CA TYR A 44 19.66 12.24 14.90
C TYR A 44 20.96 11.42 14.84
N ARG A 45 22.06 12.04 14.44
CA ARG A 45 23.38 11.39 14.42
C ARG A 45 23.85 10.97 15.82
N TYR A 46 23.59 11.79 16.81
CA TYR A 46 23.93 11.48 18.21
C TYR A 46 23.09 10.33 18.75
N ILE A 47 21.80 10.25 18.41
CA ILE A 47 20.92 9.13 18.75
C ILE A 47 21.38 7.85 18.05
N ASP A 48 21.72 7.92 16.77
CA ASP A 48 22.22 6.78 15.98
C ASP A 48 23.54 6.23 16.55
N ASN A 49 24.42 7.11 17.03
CA ASN A 49 25.71 6.76 17.61
C ASN A 49 25.63 6.35 19.11
N GLY A 50 24.44 6.39 19.71
CA GLY A 50 24.24 5.97 21.10
C GLY A 50 24.92 6.89 22.13
N ILE A 51 25.00 8.20 21.86
CA ILE A 51 25.65 9.18 22.75
C ILE A 51 24.82 9.43 24.02
N PHE A 52 23.50 9.24 23.94
CA PHE A 52 22.58 9.42 25.05
C PHE A 52 22.53 8.19 25.96
N LEU A 53 22.27 8.39 27.25
CA LEU A 53 22.18 7.30 28.22
C LEU A 53 20.91 6.44 28.05
N LYS A 54 19.77 7.06 27.89
CA LYS A 54 18.47 6.40 27.80
C LYS A 54 17.84 6.50 26.42
N LEU A 55 18.13 7.57 25.67
CA LEU A 55 17.54 7.84 24.37
C LEU A 55 18.19 6.99 23.28
N THR A 56 17.39 6.16 22.64
CA THR A 56 17.80 5.30 21.52
C THR A 56 16.82 5.41 20.37
N ASN A 57 17.16 4.85 19.21
CA ASN A 57 16.30 4.80 18.04
C ASN A 57 14.90 4.18 18.30
N LYS A 58 14.75 3.38 19.37
CA LYS A 58 13.46 2.79 19.75
C LYS A 58 12.44 3.84 20.21
N HIS A 59 12.90 4.97 20.73
CA HIS A 59 12.05 6.06 21.21
C HIS A 59 11.57 6.98 20.08
N LEU A 60 12.13 6.84 18.88
CA LEU A 60 11.74 7.65 17.72
C LEU A 60 10.46 7.11 17.07
N PRO A 61 9.50 7.97 16.68
CA PRO A 61 8.21 7.57 16.11
C PRO A 61 8.29 6.66 14.88
N VAL A 62 9.30 6.87 14.02
CA VAL A 62 9.48 6.14 12.77
C VAL A 62 10.52 5.02 12.92
N LYS A 63 11.70 5.33 13.50
CA LYS A 63 12.80 4.35 13.65
C LYS A 63 12.52 3.28 14.69
N GLY A 64 11.65 3.55 15.68
CA GLY A 64 11.21 2.57 16.67
C GLY A 64 10.32 1.47 16.10
N LYS A 65 9.73 1.66 14.93
CA LYS A 65 8.95 0.63 14.26
C LYS A 65 9.90 -0.31 13.52
N LYS A 66 9.90 -1.60 13.89
CA LYS A 66 10.58 -2.63 13.08
C LYS A 66 10.10 -2.48 11.63
N LYS A 67 11.03 -2.22 10.69
CA LYS A 67 10.72 -2.32 9.26
C LYS A 67 10.14 -3.72 9.03
N LYS A 68 8.86 -3.81 8.66
CA LYS A 68 8.32 -5.07 8.15
C LYS A 68 9.23 -5.44 6.98
N LYS A 69 9.94 -6.58 7.08
CA LYS A 69 10.64 -7.12 5.93
C LYS A 69 9.59 -7.22 4.84
N ASN A 70 9.75 -6.46 3.76
CA ASN A 70 8.91 -6.62 2.58
C ASN A 70 9.04 -8.11 2.21
N LYS A 71 7.97 -8.87 2.39
CA LYS A 71 7.92 -10.22 1.83
C LYS A 71 8.18 -10.01 0.34
N LYS A 72 9.25 -10.63 -0.19
CA LYS A 72 9.46 -10.67 -1.63
C LYS A 72 8.14 -11.11 -2.23
N VAL A 73 7.57 -10.27 -3.09
CA VAL A 73 6.39 -10.65 -3.87
C VAL A 73 6.79 -11.94 -4.57
N GLN A 74 6.16 -13.04 -4.21
CA GLN A 74 6.33 -14.29 -4.94
C GLN A 74 5.67 -14.07 -6.28
N VAL A 75 6.49 -13.76 -7.28
CA VAL A 75 6.02 -13.78 -8.68
C VAL A 75 5.64 -15.24 -8.95
N GLN A 76 4.36 -15.47 -9.13
CA GLN A 76 3.88 -16.81 -9.44
C GLN A 76 4.45 -17.21 -10.81
N LYS A 77 5.19 -18.32 -10.83
CA LYS A 77 5.77 -18.93 -12.03
C LYS A 77 4.73 -19.76 -12.82
N ARG A 78 3.44 -19.46 -12.73
CA ARG A 78 2.44 -20.12 -13.55
C ARG A 78 2.41 -19.46 -14.92
N ALA A 79 2.44 -20.28 -15.97
CA ALA A 79 2.13 -19.81 -17.30
C ALA A 79 0.73 -19.17 -17.26
N ALA A 80 0.60 -17.96 -17.79
CA ALA A 80 -0.69 -17.33 -17.92
C ALA A 80 -1.62 -18.24 -18.75
N ALA A 81 -2.83 -18.48 -18.28
CA ALA A 81 -3.80 -19.32 -18.99
C ALA A 81 -4.41 -18.61 -20.23
N GLY A 82 -4.17 -17.31 -20.36
CA GLY A 82 -4.67 -16.47 -21.45
C GLY A 82 -3.55 -15.93 -22.34
N GLU A 83 -3.93 -15.06 -23.26
CA GLU A 83 -2.99 -14.36 -24.13
C GLU A 83 -2.17 -13.33 -23.35
N SER A 84 -0.89 -13.16 -23.72
CA SER A 84 -0.04 -12.13 -23.15
C SER A 84 -0.59 -10.75 -23.44
N ILE A 85 -0.47 -9.83 -22.48
CA ILE A 85 -0.83 -8.42 -22.64
C ILE A 85 -0.08 -7.75 -23.82
N GLU A 86 1.08 -8.28 -24.20
CA GLU A 86 1.87 -7.82 -25.34
C GLU A 86 1.15 -8.04 -26.68
N ASN A 87 0.27 -9.05 -26.76
CA ASN A 87 -0.53 -9.36 -27.95
C ASN A 87 -1.84 -8.56 -28.00
N ARG A 88 -2.06 -7.67 -27.04
CA ARG A 88 -3.29 -6.89 -26.96
C ARG A 88 -3.35 -5.88 -28.10
N PRO A 89 -4.49 -5.77 -28.84
CA PRO A 89 -4.64 -4.79 -29.91
C PRO A 89 -4.40 -3.36 -29.42
N ASP A 90 -3.77 -2.53 -30.25
CA ASP A 90 -3.44 -1.14 -29.91
C ASP A 90 -4.70 -0.29 -29.62
N GLU A 91 -5.84 -0.60 -30.25
CA GLU A 91 -7.13 0.06 -29.98
C GLU A 91 -7.56 -0.01 -28.51
N VAL A 92 -7.15 -1.06 -27.80
CA VAL A 92 -7.45 -1.21 -26.38
C VAL A 92 -6.67 -0.18 -25.54
N ALA A 93 -5.48 0.22 -26.01
CA ALA A 93 -4.64 1.20 -25.31
C ALA A 93 -5.20 2.63 -25.45
N THR A 94 -5.81 2.97 -26.58
CA THR A 94 -6.37 4.31 -26.85
C THR A 94 -7.63 4.61 -26.03
N ARG A 95 -8.33 3.58 -25.57
CA ARG A 95 -9.61 3.69 -24.83
C ARG A 95 -10.73 4.36 -25.63
N GLU A 96 -10.65 4.33 -26.94
CA GLU A 96 -11.65 4.97 -27.83
C GLU A 96 -12.79 4.02 -28.18
N THR A 97 -12.54 2.71 -28.11
CA THR A 97 -13.50 1.67 -28.48
C THR A 97 -14.14 1.08 -27.22
N PHE A 98 -15.46 0.93 -27.22
CA PHE A 98 -16.22 0.27 -26.17
C PHE A 98 -16.06 -1.25 -26.22
N GLY A 99 -16.12 -1.89 -25.04
CA GLY A 99 -16.15 -3.35 -24.91
C GLY A 99 -14.83 -3.95 -24.40
N HIS A 100 -13.88 -3.14 -24.01
CA HIS A 100 -12.61 -3.58 -23.42
C HIS A 100 -12.64 -3.36 -21.90
N TRP A 101 -12.57 -4.45 -21.15
CA TRP A 101 -12.75 -4.45 -19.71
C TRP A 101 -11.45 -4.81 -18.98
N GLU A 102 -11.26 -4.21 -17.83
CA GLU A 102 -10.26 -4.61 -16.83
C GLU A 102 -10.99 -5.30 -15.70
N MET A 103 -10.52 -6.47 -15.27
CA MET A 103 -11.13 -7.24 -14.21
C MET A 103 -10.13 -7.46 -13.07
N ASP A 104 -10.55 -7.19 -11.84
CA ASP A 104 -9.73 -7.31 -10.63
C ASP A 104 -10.58 -7.77 -9.45
N THR A 105 -9.94 -8.29 -8.41
CA THR A 105 -10.60 -8.68 -7.17
C THR A 105 -10.21 -7.77 -6.01
N VAL A 106 -11.20 -7.21 -5.34
CA VAL A 106 -11.02 -6.35 -4.16
C VAL A 106 -11.31 -7.14 -2.90
N LYS A 107 -10.28 -7.36 -2.09
CA LYS A 107 -10.37 -8.08 -0.81
C LYS A 107 -10.87 -7.15 0.30
N GLY A 108 -11.68 -7.68 1.17
CA GLY A 108 -12.02 -7.04 2.43
C GLY A 108 -10.86 -7.06 3.43
N LYS A 109 -11.13 -6.75 4.69
CA LYS A 109 -10.11 -6.76 5.74
C LYS A 109 -9.49 -8.15 5.89
N GLN A 110 -8.18 -8.22 5.71
CA GLN A 110 -7.41 -9.46 5.78
C GLN A 110 -7.61 -10.18 7.12
N GLY A 111 -7.93 -11.48 7.07
CA GLY A 111 -8.15 -12.32 8.26
C GLY A 111 -9.55 -12.21 8.88
N VAL A 112 -10.43 -11.35 8.35
CA VAL A 112 -11.80 -11.16 8.88
C VAL A 112 -12.84 -11.82 7.99
N THR A 113 -12.74 -11.65 6.67
CA THR A 113 -13.68 -12.22 5.72
C THR A 113 -12.97 -12.94 4.59
N LYS A 114 -13.57 -14.03 4.10
CA LYS A 114 -13.14 -14.71 2.87
C LYS A 114 -13.76 -14.08 1.63
N SER A 115 -14.88 -13.37 1.80
CA SER A 115 -15.59 -12.72 0.70
C SER A 115 -14.77 -11.59 0.10
N CYS A 116 -14.86 -11.44 -1.23
CA CYS A 116 -14.24 -10.36 -1.99
C CYS A 116 -15.25 -9.81 -3.01
N MET A 117 -14.88 -8.74 -3.67
CA MET A 117 -15.62 -8.22 -4.81
C MET A 117 -14.85 -8.53 -6.08
N LEU A 118 -15.53 -8.99 -7.12
CA LEU A 118 -15.03 -8.99 -8.48
C LEU A 118 -15.52 -7.72 -9.14
N VAL A 119 -14.62 -6.92 -9.67
CA VAL A 119 -14.89 -5.65 -10.30
C VAL A 119 -14.46 -5.73 -11.75
N LEU A 120 -15.37 -5.45 -12.67
CA LEU A 120 -15.09 -5.28 -14.09
C LEU A 120 -15.29 -3.80 -14.41
N THR A 121 -14.25 -3.14 -14.91
CA THR A 121 -14.29 -1.73 -15.29
C THR A 121 -14.14 -1.61 -16.82
N GLU A 122 -15.10 -1.00 -17.50
CA GLU A 122 -15.02 -0.70 -18.92
C GLU A 122 -14.05 0.47 -19.16
N ARG A 123 -13.12 0.30 -20.11
CA ARG A 123 -11.98 1.22 -20.24
C ARG A 123 -12.32 2.59 -20.82
N LYS A 124 -13.33 2.67 -21.68
CA LYS A 124 -13.77 3.92 -22.33
C LYS A 124 -14.74 4.71 -21.47
N THR A 125 -15.82 4.05 -21.03
CA THR A 125 -16.93 4.69 -20.31
C THR A 125 -16.68 4.80 -18.82
N ARG A 126 -15.81 3.93 -18.29
CA ARG A 126 -15.58 3.75 -16.84
C ARG A 126 -16.77 3.15 -16.10
N ASP A 127 -17.70 2.55 -16.85
CA ASP A 127 -18.78 1.78 -16.24
C ASP A 127 -18.23 0.59 -15.46
N GLU A 128 -18.84 0.29 -14.33
CA GLU A 128 -18.40 -0.78 -13.46
C GLU A 128 -19.49 -1.81 -13.24
N ILE A 129 -19.09 -3.08 -13.29
CA ILE A 129 -19.95 -4.23 -12.91
C ILE A 129 -19.26 -4.88 -11.71
N ILE A 130 -20.01 -5.02 -10.60
CA ILE A 130 -19.47 -5.53 -9.35
C ILE A 130 -20.25 -6.75 -8.91
N PHE A 131 -19.53 -7.85 -8.63
CA PHE A 131 -20.09 -9.05 -8.02
C PHE A 131 -19.49 -9.28 -6.64
N LYS A 132 -20.32 -9.66 -5.69
CA LYS A 132 -19.84 -10.20 -4.42
C LYS A 132 -19.55 -11.69 -4.60
N LEU A 133 -18.29 -12.08 -4.36
CA LEU A 133 -17.85 -13.46 -4.37
C LEU A 133 -17.77 -14.01 -2.94
N LYS A 134 -18.03 -15.33 -2.79
CA LYS A 134 -17.91 -16.04 -1.50
C LYS A 134 -16.45 -16.14 -1.04
N ASP A 135 -15.53 -16.26 -2.01
CA ASP A 135 -14.08 -16.36 -1.81
C ASP A 135 -13.32 -15.92 -3.08
N GLN A 136 -11.99 -15.82 -2.98
CA GLN A 136 -11.12 -15.45 -4.09
C GLN A 136 -10.56 -16.71 -4.76
N LYS A 137 -11.42 -17.51 -5.37
CA LYS A 137 -11.04 -18.69 -6.14
C LYS A 137 -11.50 -18.56 -7.58
N ALA A 138 -10.78 -19.22 -8.50
CA ALA A 138 -11.12 -19.25 -9.91
C ALA A 138 -12.57 -19.71 -10.15
N GLU A 139 -13.04 -20.75 -9.44
CA GLU A 139 -14.43 -21.22 -9.52
C GLU A 139 -15.47 -20.13 -9.24
N SER A 140 -15.20 -19.27 -8.22
CA SER A 140 -16.13 -18.17 -7.87
C SER A 140 -16.14 -17.07 -8.92
N VAL A 141 -15.01 -16.85 -9.61
CA VAL A 141 -14.90 -15.91 -10.73
C VAL A 141 -15.65 -16.46 -11.95
N VAL A 142 -15.43 -17.73 -12.29
CA VAL A 142 -16.14 -18.39 -13.39
C VAL A 142 -17.66 -18.34 -13.17
N ASP A 143 -18.14 -18.70 -11.99
CA ASP A 143 -19.58 -18.61 -11.65
C ASP A 143 -20.16 -17.19 -11.85
N ALA A 144 -19.37 -16.15 -11.61
CA ALA A 144 -19.79 -14.78 -11.82
C ALA A 144 -19.83 -14.40 -13.31
N LEU A 145 -18.82 -14.84 -14.08
CA LEU A 145 -18.77 -14.64 -15.53
C LEU A 145 -19.90 -15.40 -16.26
N ASP A 146 -20.16 -16.65 -15.86
CA ASP A 146 -21.27 -17.46 -16.39
C ASP A 146 -22.63 -16.80 -16.17
N ARG A 147 -22.82 -16.17 -15.00
CA ARG A 147 -24.04 -15.39 -14.74
C ARG A 147 -24.11 -14.15 -15.62
N LEU A 148 -22.98 -13.51 -15.87
CA LEU A 148 -22.90 -12.34 -16.73
C LEU A 148 -23.21 -12.71 -18.18
N GLU A 149 -22.61 -13.80 -18.69
CA GLU A 149 -22.85 -14.32 -20.02
C GLU A 149 -24.33 -14.68 -20.24
N ARG A 150 -24.93 -15.43 -19.32
CA ARG A 150 -26.37 -15.75 -19.35
C ARG A 150 -27.26 -14.52 -19.35
N LYS A 151 -26.88 -13.48 -18.62
CA LYS A 151 -27.63 -12.22 -18.55
C LYS A 151 -27.61 -11.47 -19.88
N TRP A 152 -26.49 -11.47 -20.57
CA TRP A 152 -26.30 -10.72 -21.81
C TRP A 152 -26.61 -11.54 -23.07
N GLY A 153 -26.60 -12.88 -22.98
CA GLY A 153 -26.88 -13.78 -24.10
C GLY A 153 -26.05 -13.44 -25.33
N ASP A 154 -26.69 -13.33 -26.49
CA ASP A 154 -26.02 -13.03 -27.75
C ASP A 154 -25.29 -11.67 -27.80
N MET A 155 -25.59 -10.79 -26.85
CA MET A 155 -24.91 -9.51 -26.75
C MET A 155 -23.60 -9.58 -25.99
N PHE A 156 -23.32 -10.69 -25.27
CA PHE A 156 -22.16 -10.81 -24.41
C PHE A 156 -20.86 -10.52 -25.16
N SER A 157 -20.62 -11.16 -26.31
CA SER A 157 -19.41 -10.98 -27.13
C SER A 157 -19.26 -9.58 -27.72
N LYS A 158 -20.36 -8.84 -27.87
CA LYS A 158 -20.34 -7.45 -28.35
C LYS A 158 -20.00 -6.47 -27.23
N VAL A 159 -20.45 -6.75 -26.01
CA VAL A 159 -20.22 -5.92 -24.83
C VAL A 159 -18.88 -6.24 -24.18
N PHE A 160 -18.46 -7.51 -24.17
CA PHE A 160 -17.20 -7.98 -23.58
C PHE A 160 -16.27 -8.49 -24.70
N ARG A 161 -15.69 -7.56 -25.47
CA ARG A 161 -14.77 -7.89 -26.57
C ARG A 161 -13.44 -8.43 -26.07
N SER A 162 -12.94 -7.87 -24.97
CA SER A 162 -11.77 -8.38 -24.25
C SER A 162 -11.86 -8.07 -22.76
N ILE A 163 -11.30 -8.97 -21.95
CA ILE A 163 -11.16 -8.78 -20.52
C ILE A 163 -9.68 -8.95 -20.19
N THR A 164 -9.07 -7.92 -19.61
CA THR A 164 -7.69 -7.93 -19.17
C THR A 164 -7.66 -8.19 -17.66
N VAL A 165 -6.84 -9.15 -17.23
CA VAL A 165 -6.65 -9.52 -15.83
C VAL A 165 -5.17 -9.45 -15.45
N ASP A 166 -4.86 -9.41 -14.18
CA ASP A 166 -3.50 -9.68 -13.70
C ASP A 166 -3.22 -11.19 -13.65
N ASN A 167 -2.01 -11.58 -13.25
CA ASN A 167 -1.64 -12.98 -13.08
C ASN A 167 -2.04 -13.51 -11.69
N GLY A 168 -3.19 -13.15 -11.18
CA GLY A 168 -3.75 -13.68 -9.95
C GLY A 168 -4.08 -15.17 -10.05
N VAL A 169 -4.11 -15.86 -8.90
CA VAL A 169 -4.48 -17.31 -8.85
C VAL A 169 -5.96 -17.56 -9.10
N GLU A 170 -6.74 -16.51 -9.03
CA GLU A 170 -8.17 -16.49 -9.27
C GLU A 170 -8.55 -16.39 -10.74
N PHE A 171 -7.57 -16.06 -11.63
CA PHE A 171 -7.75 -15.89 -13.07
C PHE A 171 -7.05 -16.96 -13.87
#